data_0700658e769aee6f1335d125f06a3338
#
_entry.id   0700658e769aee6f1335d125f06a3338
#
_cell.length_a   1.000
_cell.length_b   1.000
_cell.length_c   1.000
_cell.angle_alpha   90.00
_cell.angle_beta   90.00
_cell.angle_gamma   90.00
#
_symmetry.space_group_name_H-M   'P 1'
#
loop_
_entity.id
_entity.type
_entity.pdbx_description
1 polymer ?
#
loop_
_entity_poly.entity_id
_entity_poly.type
_entity_poly.pdbx_seq_one_letter_code
_entity_poly.pdbx_strand_id
1 'polypeptide(L)'
;MRKTISLLAAAILAFASCQEWEPVFTLSYGDVDAAAPRSLQVTATIAQLKDLYEKHGALKIEDDNMVIAGKVISDDHSGNIYRELYIKDDTGVISVKIGLSSLYSDYRLGQTVYVRCGGLTIGQYNGMPQLGVEDPTGEYETAYLDSRYLIDAHVVKGAQGEPVQPRIVTEAELNEALQVGYTHEIWGQLVTIADLQYGAKGSYASDHFKRIFILLYVDPFKDKKASTNRVFCSSETYGVTTWAMSKNKFLEYLDAGCFDKCGTSDKGMDDVFDELSGLTVKESIRANASAVTTSQYFHLPKGLPVQIRTSGFAKFADTEIDPAILGNPDAQDGALCTATGIVTVYNGAVQLALVDGDSVKVQ
;
A
#
# COMPACT_ATOMS: atom_id res chain seq x y z
N MET A 1 14.21 -71.69 -12.09
CA MET A 1 12.77 -71.39 -12.10
C MET A 1 12.21 -70.75 -10.81
N ARG A 2 12.64 -71.14 -9.58
CA ARG A 2 12.10 -70.53 -8.35
C ARG A 2 12.52 -69.05 -8.12
N LYS A 3 13.67 -68.59 -8.56
CA LYS A 3 14.15 -67.23 -8.39
C LYS A 3 13.47 -66.23 -9.37
N THR A 4 13.06 -66.67 -10.53
CA THR A 4 12.35 -65.82 -11.51
C THR A 4 10.91 -65.59 -11.15
N ILE A 5 10.25 -66.54 -10.48
CA ILE A 5 8.87 -66.40 -10.00
C ILE A 5 8.81 -65.38 -8.83
N SER A 6 9.82 -65.38 -7.94
CA SER A 6 9.87 -64.42 -6.84
C SER A 6 10.10 -62.97 -7.31
N LEU A 7 10.86 -62.75 -8.39
CA LEU A 7 11.05 -61.42 -8.97
C LEU A 7 9.80 -60.91 -9.67
N LEU A 8 9.06 -61.77 -10.33
CA LEU A 8 7.79 -61.38 -10.95
C LEU A 8 6.70 -61.06 -9.93
N ALA A 9 6.63 -61.76 -8.83
CA ALA A 9 5.72 -61.48 -7.72
C ALA A 9 6.04 -60.15 -7.02
N ALA A 10 7.34 -59.80 -6.85
CA ALA A 10 7.75 -58.49 -6.31
C ALA A 10 7.45 -57.35 -7.26
N ALA A 11 7.58 -57.56 -8.58
CA ALA A 11 7.21 -56.53 -9.57
C ALA A 11 5.73 -56.26 -9.61
N ILE A 12 4.88 -57.29 -9.49
CA ILE A 12 3.41 -57.13 -9.48
C ILE A 12 2.94 -56.41 -8.19
N LEU A 13 3.59 -56.64 -7.06
CA LEU A 13 3.32 -55.90 -5.81
C LEU A 13 3.77 -54.45 -5.85
N ALA A 14 4.78 -54.10 -6.65
CA ALA A 14 5.22 -52.72 -6.82
C ALA A 14 4.24 -51.90 -7.71
N PHE A 15 3.54 -52.56 -8.63
CA PHE A 15 2.51 -51.86 -9.45
C PHE A 15 1.14 -51.82 -8.79
N ALA A 16 0.89 -52.65 -7.77
CA ALA A 16 -0.38 -52.58 -7.03
C ALA A 16 -0.41 -51.51 -5.94
N SER A 17 0.68 -50.80 -5.72
CA SER A 17 0.74 -49.68 -4.76
C SER A 17 0.52 -48.32 -5.37
N CYS A 18 0.31 -48.26 -6.70
CA CYS A 18 -0.24 -47.09 -7.34
C CYS A 18 -1.78 -47.19 -7.42
N GLN A 19 -2.41 -47.42 -6.28
CA GLN A 19 -3.79 -46.91 -6.18
C GLN A 19 -3.69 -45.40 -6.28
N GLU A 20 -4.53 -44.86 -7.18
CA GLU A 20 -4.72 -43.42 -7.24
C GLU A 20 -4.84 -42.90 -5.80
N TRP A 21 -3.95 -42.02 -5.40
CA TRP A 21 -4.05 -41.36 -4.13
C TRP A 21 -5.29 -40.49 -4.19
N GLU A 22 -6.40 -41.02 -3.74
CA GLU A 22 -7.56 -40.20 -3.46
C GLU A 22 -7.18 -39.38 -2.22
N PRO A 23 -7.11 -38.04 -2.35
CA PRO A 23 -6.89 -37.23 -1.19
C PRO A 23 -8.00 -37.54 -0.17
N VAL A 24 -7.59 -37.98 1.03
CA VAL A 24 -8.49 -38.34 2.16
C VAL A 24 -9.37 -37.14 2.55
N PHE A 25 -9.04 -35.97 2.09
CA PHE A 25 -9.84 -34.77 2.01
C PHE A 25 -10.02 -34.42 0.54
N THR A 26 -10.91 -35.07 -0.18
CA THR A 26 -11.82 -34.23 -0.92
C THR A 26 -12.58 -33.47 0.16
N LEU A 27 -12.04 -32.34 0.61
CA LEU A 27 -12.91 -31.22 0.75
C LEU A 27 -13.59 -31.13 -0.62
N SER A 28 -14.71 -31.85 -0.81
CA SER A 28 -15.76 -31.19 -1.51
C SER A 28 -15.93 -29.92 -0.66
N TYR A 29 -15.24 -28.87 -1.00
CA TYR A 29 -15.85 -27.58 -1.00
C TYR A 29 -17.09 -27.83 -1.84
N GLY A 30 -18.08 -28.45 -1.10
CA GLY A 30 -19.30 -28.91 -1.70
C GLY A 30 -19.77 -27.69 -2.36
N ASP A 31 -19.88 -27.73 -3.66
CA ASP A 31 -20.42 -26.71 -4.49
C ASP A 31 -20.80 -25.45 -3.69
N VAL A 32 -19.88 -25.00 -2.80
CA VAL A 32 -19.81 -23.61 -2.46
C VAL A 32 -19.45 -23.09 -3.81
N ASP A 33 -20.48 -22.81 -4.59
CA ASP A 33 -20.42 -21.94 -5.72
C ASP A 33 -19.69 -20.71 -5.18
N ALA A 34 -18.38 -20.88 -4.99
CA ALA A 34 -17.47 -19.82 -4.57
C ALA A 34 -17.50 -18.71 -5.62
N ALA A 35 -18.18 -19.00 -6.72
CA ALA A 35 -18.42 -18.15 -7.85
C ALA A 35 -19.84 -17.57 -7.89
N ALA A 36 -20.84 -18.10 -7.17
CA ALA A 36 -22.15 -17.46 -7.22
C ALA A 36 -22.10 -16.12 -6.48
N PRO A 37 -22.29 -14.99 -7.17
CA PRO A 37 -22.27 -13.69 -6.52
C PRO A 37 -23.42 -13.66 -5.50
N ARG A 38 -23.07 -13.32 -4.25
CA ARG A 38 -24.07 -13.15 -3.19
C ARG A 38 -24.49 -11.68 -3.17
N SER A 39 -25.75 -11.41 -2.84
CA SER A 39 -26.23 -10.07 -2.55
C SER A 39 -26.70 -10.01 -1.10
N LEU A 40 -26.33 -8.94 -0.40
CA LEU A 40 -26.87 -8.63 0.92
C LEU A 40 -27.75 -7.39 0.82
N GLN A 41 -28.69 -7.28 1.72
CA GLN A 41 -29.43 -6.03 1.87
C GLN A 41 -28.50 -4.95 2.43
N VAL A 42 -28.28 -3.90 1.67
CA VAL A 42 -27.50 -2.72 2.10
C VAL A 42 -28.37 -1.90 3.03
N THR A 43 -27.85 -1.56 4.19
CA THR A 43 -28.56 -0.81 5.23
C THR A 43 -27.92 0.54 5.53
N ALA A 44 -26.69 0.76 5.10
CA ALA A 44 -25.96 2.01 5.26
C ALA A 44 -25.08 2.34 4.05
N THR A 45 -24.80 3.60 3.86
CA THR A 45 -23.84 4.10 2.85
C THR A 45 -22.45 4.28 3.47
N ILE A 46 -21.43 4.40 2.61
CA ILE A 46 -20.06 4.70 3.06
C ILE A 46 -20.01 6.07 3.77
N ALA A 47 -20.75 7.08 3.29
CA ALA A 47 -20.81 8.36 3.99
C ALA A 47 -21.38 8.22 5.40
N GLN A 48 -22.49 7.48 5.57
CA GLN A 48 -23.06 7.23 6.89
C GLN A 48 -22.09 6.51 7.83
N LEU A 49 -21.30 5.58 7.31
CA LEU A 49 -20.24 4.93 8.07
C LEU A 49 -19.15 5.93 8.51
N LYS A 50 -18.71 6.82 7.61
CA LYS A 50 -17.74 7.87 7.94
C LYS A 50 -18.28 8.87 8.97
N ASP A 51 -19.57 9.20 8.89
CA ASP A 51 -20.24 10.06 9.85
C ASP A 51 -20.22 9.51 11.29
N LEU A 52 -20.19 8.20 11.45
CA LEU A 52 -20.00 7.59 12.79
C LEU A 52 -18.65 7.96 13.36
N TYR A 53 -17.60 7.88 12.55
CA TYR A 53 -16.26 8.29 12.98
C TYR A 53 -16.21 9.79 13.31
N GLU A 54 -16.80 10.64 12.49
CA GLU A 54 -16.83 12.09 12.72
C GLU A 54 -17.50 12.45 14.05
N LYS A 55 -18.57 11.74 14.41
CA LYS A 55 -19.33 12.01 15.64
C LYS A 55 -18.71 11.43 16.90
N HIS A 56 -18.00 10.31 16.78
CA HIS A 56 -17.62 9.49 17.94
C HIS A 56 -16.12 9.19 18.03
N GLY A 57 -15.33 9.51 16.98
CA GLY A 57 -13.96 9.04 16.84
C GLY A 57 -13.91 7.55 16.47
N ALA A 58 -12.82 6.87 16.81
CA ALA A 58 -12.71 5.43 16.59
C ALA A 58 -13.79 4.68 17.36
N LEU A 59 -14.59 3.89 16.65
CA LEU A 59 -15.79 3.27 17.21
C LEU A 59 -15.95 1.83 16.71
N LYS A 60 -16.12 0.91 17.64
CA LYS A 60 -16.62 -0.43 17.33
C LYS A 60 -18.11 -0.35 17.00
N ILE A 61 -18.50 -0.92 15.86
CA ILE A 61 -19.86 -0.88 15.36
C ILE A 61 -20.66 -1.98 16.04
N GLU A 62 -21.66 -1.58 16.84
CA GLU A 62 -22.50 -2.51 17.62
C GLU A 62 -23.75 -2.97 16.82
N ASP A 63 -24.08 -2.32 15.71
CA ASP A 63 -25.22 -2.70 14.87
C ASP A 63 -24.86 -3.86 13.95
N ASP A 64 -25.23 -5.06 14.33
CA ASP A 64 -25.02 -6.29 13.54
C ASP A 64 -25.74 -6.29 12.19
N ASN A 65 -26.73 -5.41 11.99
CA ASN A 65 -27.46 -5.29 10.73
C ASN A 65 -26.83 -4.27 9.78
N MET A 66 -25.81 -3.54 10.22
CA MET A 66 -25.16 -2.56 9.36
C MET A 66 -24.37 -3.26 8.24
N VAL A 67 -24.82 -3.07 7.01
CA VAL A 67 -24.18 -3.58 5.79
C VAL A 67 -23.97 -2.43 4.82
N ILE A 68 -22.74 -2.23 4.40
CA ILE A 68 -22.38 -1.35 3.28
C ILE A 68 -22.06 -2.18 2.04
N ALA A 69 -22.12 -1.58 0.87
CA ALA A 69 -21.63 -2.18 -0.37
C ALA A 69 -20.84 -1.16 -1.18
N GLY A 70 -19.88 -1.63 -1.93
CA GLY A 70 -19.11 -0.79 -2.85
C GLY A 70 -18.47 -1.60 -3.96
N LYS A 71 -18.10 -0.94 -5.05
CA LYS A 71 -17.27 -1.51 -6.09
C LYS A 71 -15.81 -1.44 -5.69
N VAL A 72 -15.09 -2.53 -5.92
CA VAL A 72 -13.63 -2.59 -5.74
C VAL A 72 -12.96 -1.66 -6.75
N ILE A 73 -12.14 -0.73 -6.27
CA ILE A 73 -11.44 0.27 -7.09
C ILE A 73 -9.91 0.20 -6.95
N SER A 74 -9.41 -0.70 -6.13
CA SER A 74 -7.96 -0.93 -5.96
C SER A 74 -7.66 -2.42 -5.97
N ASP A 75 -6.42 -2.75 -6.31
CA ASP A 75 -5.87 -4.07 -6.10
C ASP A 75 -4.42 -4.00 -5.58
N ASP A 76 -3.92 -5.14 -5.12
CA ASP A 76 -2.55 -5.29 -4.65
C ASP A 76 -1.63 -5.98 -5.68
N HIS A 77 -2.06 -6.05 -6.94
CA HIS A 77 -1.30 -6.76 -7.99
C HIS A 77 0.08 -6.14 -8.24
N SER A 78 0.15 -4.82 -8.22
CA SER A 78 1.42 -4.10 -8.36
C SER A 78 2.27 -4.12 -7.08
N GLY A 79 1.68 -4.37 -5.92
CA GLY A 79 2.33 -4.33 -4.61
C GLY A 79 2.51 -2.92 -4.03
N ASN A 80 1.95 -1.89 -4.66
CA ASN A 80 1.98 -0.53 -4.13
C ASN A 80 0.88 -0.27 -3.10
N ILE A 81 -0.32 -0.77 -3.37
CA ILE A 81 -1.41 -0.86 -2.40
C ILE A 81 -1.33 -2.26 -1.79
N TYR A 82 -1.29 -2.37 -0.47
CA TYR A 82 -1.02 -3.65 0.20
C TYR A 82 -1.88 -3.85 1.42
N ARG A 83 -2.58 -4.99 1.48
CA ARG A 83 -3.49 -5.36 2.58
C ARG A 83 -4.67 -4.40 2.79
N GLU A 84 -5.02 -3.63 1.79
CA GLU A 84 -6.12 -2.69 1.80
C GLU A 84 -6.98 -2.90 0.56
N LEU A 85 -8.29 -2.94 0.78
CA LEU A 85 -9.28 -3.02 -0.28
C LEU A 85 -10.10 -1.73 -0.28
N TYR A 86 -9.90 -0.88 -1.28
CA TYR A 86 -10.70 0.33 -1.44
C TYR A 86 -11.99 -0.02 -2.17
N ILE A 87 -13.11 0.25 -1.51
CA ILE A 87 -14.46 0.07 -2.08
C ILE A 87 -15.18 1.40 -2.16
N LYS A 88 -15.92 1.61 -3.27
CA LYS A 88 -16.60 2.84 -3.62
C LYS A 88 -18.08 2.60 -3.80
N ASP A 89 -18.93 3.43 -3.15
CA ASP A 89 -20.32 3.63 -3.49
C ASP A 89 -20.56 5.03 -4.10
N ASP A 90 -21.81 5.43 -4.26
CA ASP A 90 -22.15 6.76 -4.79
C ASP A 90 -21.89 7.89 -3.80
N THR A 91 -21.61 7.58 -2.55
CA THR A 91 -21.43 8.55 -1.45
C THR A 91 -19.97 8.72 -1.02
N GLY A 92 -19.08 7.84 -1.44
CA GLY A 92 -17.66 7.93 -1.10
C GLY A 92 -16.89 6.63 -1.23
N VAL A 93 -15.74 6.60 -0.60
CA VAL A 93 -14.81 5.47 -0.58
C VAL A 93 -14.41 5.17 0.85
N ILE A 94 -14.21 3.89 1.17
CA ILE A 94 -13.62 3.43 2.41
C ILE A 94 -12.54 2.38 2.12
N SER A 95 -11.46 2.39 2.89
CA SER A 95 -10.46 1.31 2.91
C SER A 95 -10.89 0.25 3.92
N VAL A 96 -10.94 -1.00 3.49
CA VAL A 96 -11.13 -2.17 4.35
C VAL A 96 -9.77 -2.83 4.56
N LYS A 97 -9.34 -2.94 5.81
CA LYS A 97 -8.04 -3.53 6.18
C LYS A 97 -8.11 -5.05 6.17
N ILE A 98 -7.51 -5.68 5.16
CA ILE A 98 -7.52 -7.14 4.98
C ILE A 98 -6.08 -7.66 5.14
N GLY A 99 -5.86 -8.51 6.14
CA GLY A 99 -4.53 -9.00 6.53
C GLY A 99 -3.88 -10.01 5.59
N LEU A 100 -4.47 -10.28 4.42
CA LEU A 100 -3.96 -11.19 3.42
C LEU A 100 -3.27 -10.44 2.27
N SER A 101 -2.42 -11.14 1.54
CA SER A 101 -1.81 -10.68 0.29
C SER A 101 -2.53 -11.30 -0.92
N SER A 102 -2.25 -10.76 -2.11
CA SER A 102 -2.84 -11.21 -3.38
C SER A 102 -4.37 -11.06 -3.42
N LEU A 103 -4.85 -9.96 -2.84
CA LEU A 103 -6.29 -9.63 -2.78
C LEU A 103 -6.90 -9.52 -4.18
N TYR A 104 -6.09 -9.16 -5.20
CA TYR A 104 -6.51 -9.09 -6.60
C TYR A 104 -7.06 -10.41 -7.15
N SER A 105 -6.66 -11.55 -6.58
CA SER A 105 -7.18 -12.86 -6.97
C SER A 105 -8.55 -13.15 -6.35
N ASP A 106 -8.81 -12.56 -5.19
CA ASP A 106 -10.06 -12.73 -4.44
C ASP A 106 -11.10 -11.66 -4.77
N TYR A 107 -10.66 -10.42 -4.95
CA TYR A 107 -11.51 -9.24 -5.16
C TYR A 107 -11.07 -8.51 -6.42
N ARG A 108 -11.86 -8.62 -7.48
CA ARG A 108 -11.51 -8.06 -8.79
C ARG A 108 -11.99 -6.62 -8.92
N LEU A 109 -11.24 -5.81 -9.67
CA LEU A 109 -11.65 -4.44 -10.00
C LEU A 109 -13.07 -4.44 -10.62
N GLY A 110 -13.92 -3.54 -10.13
CA GLY A 110 -15.32 -3.43 -10.54
C GLY A 110 -16.27 -4.43 -9.88
N GLN A 111 -15.77 -5.43 -9.15
CA GLN A 111 -16.62 -6.35 -8.40
C GLN A 111 -17.31 -5.61 -7.25
N THR A 112 -18.60 -5.87 -7.07
CA THR A 112 -19.31 -5.42 -5.88
C THR A 112 -18.87 -6.26 -4.68
N VAL A 113 -18.61 -5.60 -3.57
CA VAL A 113 -18.31 -6.24 -2.29
C VAL A 113 -19.26 -5.67 -1.26
N TYR A 114 -19.83 -6.55 -0.44
CA TYR A 114 -20.66 -6.19 0.72
C TYR A 114 -19.84 -6.38 1.99
N VAL A 115 -19.92 -5.44 2.91
CA VAL A 115 -19.24 -5.53 4.20
C VAL A 115 -20.25 -5.48 5.32
N ARG A 116 -20.31 -6.56 6.12
CA ARG A 116 -21.03 -6.59 7.39
C ARG A 116 -20.18 -5.85 8.41
N CYS A 117 -20.67 -4.68 8.81
CA CYS A 117 -19.89 -3.78 9.67
C CYS A 117 -19.99 -4.12 11.16
N GLY A 118 -21.03 -4.81 11.60
CA GLY A 118 -21.20 -5.20 13.01
C GLY A 118 -19.98 -5.94 13.54
N GLY A 119 -19.46 -5.53 14.69
CA GLY A 119 -18.25 -6.07 15.28
C GLY A 119 -16.92 -5.51 14.73
N LEU A 120 -16.95 -4.83 13.57
CA LEU A 120 -15.78 -4.11 13.05
C LEU A 120 -15.64 -2.73 13.71
N THR A 121 -14.46 -2.14 13.56
CA THR A 121 -14.14 -0.80 14.06
C THR A 121 -13.95 0.14 12.87
N ILE A 122 -14.69 1.26 12.88
CA ILE A 122 -14.38 2.41 12.04
C ILE A 122 -13.31 3.25 12.75
N GLY A 123 -12.26 3.58 12.06
CA GLY A 123 -11.17 4.42 12.54
C GLY A 123 -10.51 5.14 11.38
N GLN A 124 -9.35 5.73 11.62
CA GLN A 124 -8.56 6.40 10.59
C GLN A 124 -7.06 6.20 10.80
N TYR A 125 -6.29 6.43 9.74
CA TYR A 125 -4.84 6.55 9.79
C TYR A 125 -4.41 7.80 9.02
N ASN A 126 -3.81 8.77 9.73
CA ASN A 126 -3.31 10.05 9.18
C ASN A 126 -4.30 10.78 8.27
N GLY A 127 -5.59 10.74 8.60
CA GLY A 127 -6.66 11.41 7.85
C GLY A 127 -7.39 10.51 6.86
N MET A 128 -7.02 9.23 6.73
CA MET A 128 -7.72 8.28 5.85
C MET A 128 -8.65 7.36 6.66
N PRO A 129 -9.97 7.45 6.45
CA PRO A 129 -10.92 6.55 7.10
C PRO A 129 -10.67 5.10 6.72
N GLN A 130 -10.71 4.22 7.70
CA GLN A 130 -10.46 2.78 7.54
C GLN A 130 -11.47 1.96 8.33
N LEU A 131 -11.85 0.82 7.78
CA LEU A 131 -12.66 -0.19 8.45
C LEU A 131 -11.80 -1.42 8.70
N GLY A 132 -11.71 -1.85 9.93
CA GLY A 132 -10.91 -3.01 10.34
C GLY A 132 -11.47 -3.63 11.61
N VAL A 133 -10.64 -4.36 12.35
CA VAL A 133 -10.94 -4.77 13.71
C VAL A 133 -10.31 -3.81 14.70
N GLU A 134 -10.72 -3.87 15.94
CA GLU A 134 -10.07 -3.15 17.04
C GLU A 134 -8.60 -3.58 17.14
N ASP A 135 -7.68 -2.62 17.28
CA ASP A 135 -6.27 -2.93 17.52
C ASP A 135 -6.05 -3.34 18.97
N PRO A 136 -5.69 -4.60 19.25
CA PRO A 136 -5.49 -5.08 20.61
C PRO A 136 -4.29 -4.42 21.32
N THR A 137 -3.40 -3.78 20.57
CA THR A 137 -2.24 -3.07 21.13
C THR A 137 -2.55 -1.65 21.54
N GLY A 138 -3.63 -1.06 20.99
CA GLY A 138 -3.99 0.34 21.18
C GLY A 138 -3.01 1.32 20.51
N GLU A 139 -2.10 0.85 19.66
CA GLU A 139 -1.17 1.71 18.93
C GLU A 139 -1.88 2.39 17.76
N TYR A 140 -2.83 1.70 17.13
CA TYR A 140 -3.63 2.20 16.02
C TYR A 140 -5.12 2.13 16.36
N GLU A 141 -5.93 2.90 15.65
CA GLU A 141 -7.39 2.85 15.82
C GLU A 141 -8.01 1.57 15.24
N THR A 142 -7.36 0.99 14.23
CA THR A 142 -7.82 -0.24 13.57
C THR A 142 -6.68 -1.18 13.24
N ALA A 143 -6.93 -2.48 13.35
CA ALA A 143 -6.08 -3.56 12.89
C ALA A 143 -6.69 -4.30 11.68
N TYR A 144 -5.93 -5.21 11.10
CA TYR A 144 -6.35 -5.99 9.94
C TYR A 144 -7.32 -7.12 10.32
N LEU A 145 -8.27 -7.41 9.42
CA LEU A 145 -8.93 -8.70 9.39
C LEU A 145 -7.87 -9.73 8.96
N ASP A 146 -7.27 -10.44 9.88
CA ASP A 146 -6.04 -11.22 9.69
C ASP A 146 -6.25 -12.70 9.40
N SER A 147 -7.48 -13.18 9.49
CA SER A 147 -7.82 -14.58 9.21
C SER A 147 -8.87 -14.73 8.12
N ARG A 148 -8.79 -15.79 7.32
CA ARG A 148 -9.79 -16.09 6.30
C ARG A 148 -11.19 -16.21 6.91
N TYR A 149 -11.30 -16.83 8.09
CA TYR A 149 -12.58 -16.93 8.79
C TYR A 149 -13.22 -15.57 9.08
N LEU A 150 -12.42 -14.64 9.59
CA LEU A 150 -12.87 -13.29 9.91
C LEU A 150 -13.23 -12.50 8.64
N ILE A 151 -12.39 -12.61 7.60
CA ILE A 151 -12.64 -11.97 6.33
C ILE A 151 -13.95 -12.48 5.72
N ASP A 152 -14.15 -13.79 5.63
CA ASP A 152 -15.34 -14.40 5.01
C ASP A 152 -16.62 -14.13 5.82
N ALA A 153 -16.51 -13.89 7.13
CA ALA A 153 -17.63 -13.48 7.97
C ALA A 153 -18.11 -12.06 7.64
N HIS A 154 -17.19 -11.14 7.33
CA HIS A 154 -17.50 -9.74 7.13
C HIS A 154 -17.54 -9.31 5.66
N VAL A 155 -16.66 -9.83 4.81
CA VAL A 155 -16.47 -9.36 3.42
C VAL A 155 -17.05 -10.36 2.43
N VAL A 156 -18.20 -10.03 1.85
CA VAL A 156 -18.96 -10.91 0.97
C VAL A 156 -18.81 -10.47 -0.48
N LYS A 157 -18.40 -11.41 -1.32
CA LYS A 157 -18.21 -11.17 -2.76
C LYS A 157 -19.56 -11.12 -3.47
N GLY A 158 -19.83 -10.02 -4.15
CA GLY A 158 -21.01 -9.82 -5.00
C GLY A 158 -20.70 -9.99 -6.48
N ALA A 159 -21.58 -9.47 -7.31
CA ALA A 159 -21.48 -9.58 -8.75
C ALA A 159 -20.27 -8.82 -9.30
N GLN A 160 -19.64 -9.41 -10.34
CA GLN A 160 -18.65 -8.72 -11.14
C GLN A 160 -19.34 -7.65 -12.01
N GLY A 161 -18.79 -6.45 -12.02
CA GLY A 161 -19.20 -5.36 -12.89
C GLY A 161 -18.01 -4.78 -13.63
N GLU A 162 -18.24 -3.72 -14.40
CA GLU A 162 -17.17 -3.00 -15.08
C GLU A 162 -16.28 -2.27 -14.07
N PRO A 163 -14.95 -2.25 -14.30
CA PRO A 163 -14.02 -1.46 -13.51
C PRO A 163 -14.41 0.03 -13.47
N VAL A 164 -14.28 0.63 -12.32
CA VAL A 164 -14.51 2.06 -12.15
C VAL A 164 -13.42 2.84 -12.88
N GLN A 165 -13.82 3.79 -13.72
CA GLN A 165 -12.86 4.64 -14.41
C GLN A 165 -12.30 5.71 -13.47
N PRO A 166 -11.04 6.10 -13.62
CA PRO A 166 -10.45 7.17 -12.83
C PRO A 166 -11.21 8.48 -13.04
N ARG A 167 -11.51 9.18 -11.95
CA ARG A 167 -12.06 10.54 -12.01
C ARG A 167 -10.93 11.55 -12.24
N ILE A 168 -11.09 12.45 -13.19
CA ILE A 168 -10.18 13.59 -13.33
C ILE A 168 -10.46 14.56 -12.19
N VAL A 169 -9.43 14.99 -11.47
CA VAL A 169 -9.52 15.93 -10.37
C VAL A 169 -8.65 17.16 -10.59
N THR A 170 -9.13 18.28 -10.13
CA THR A 170 -8.48 19.59 -10.25
C THR A 170 -7.76 19.99 -8.97
N GLU A 171 -6.79 20.90 -9.11
CA GLU A 171 -6.11 21.49 -7.94
C GLU A 171 -7.08 22.19 -6.98
N ALA A 172 -8.15 22.81 -7.51
CA ALA A 172 -9.16 23.46 -6.69
C ALA A 172 -9.93 22.45 -5.81
N GLU A 173 -10.34 21.32 -6.39
CA GLU A 173 -11.02 20.25 -5.65
C GLU A 173 -10.11 19.63 -4.58
N LEU A 174 -8.81 19.43 -4.87
CA LEU A 174 -7.85 18.93 -3.89
C LEU A 174 -7.66 19.92 -2.73
N ASN A 175 -7.58 21.22 -3.03
CA ASN A 175 -7.52 22.25 -1.99
C ASN A 175 -8.79 22.30 -1.14
N GLU A 176 -9.96 22.20 -1.76
CA GLU A 176 -11.23 22.09 -1.03
C GLU A 176 -11.26 20.88 -0.12
N ALA A 177 -10.83 19.72 -0.64
CA ALA A 177 -10.76 18.48 0.14
C ALA A 177 -9.84 18.59 1.34
N LEU A 178 -8.70 19.27 1.22
CA LEU A 178 -7.80 19.52 2.35
C LEU A 178 -8.42 20.42 3.42
N GLN A 179 -9.29 21.37 3.00
CA GLN A 179 -10.00 22.25 3.95
C GLN A 179 -11.15 21.53 4.68
N VAL A 180 -11.91 20.70 3.96
CA VAL A 180 -13.00 19.90 4.51
C VAL A 180 -12.47 18.80 5.43
N GLY A 181 -11.29 18.24 5.10
CA GLY A 181 -10.66 17.17 5.86
C GLY A 181 -11.09 15.76 5.40
N TYR A 182 -10.95 14.79 6.29
CA TYR A 182 -11.07 13.35 5.95
C TYR A 182 -12.47 12.91 5.51
N THR A 183 -13.51 13.68 5.78
CA THR A 183 -14.89 13.37 5.35
C THR A 183 -15.13 13.69 3.88
N HIS A 184 -14.27 14.47 3.23
CA HIS A 184 -14.43 14.80 1.82
C HIS A 184 -14.43 13.53 0.95
N GLU A 185 -15.38 13.47 0.02
CA GLU A 185 -15.64 12.29 -0.81
C GLU A 185 -14.47 11.85 -1.70
N ILE A 186 -13.55 12.78 -2.00
CA ILE A 186 -12.42 12.52 -2.92
C ILE A 186 -11.40 11.53 -2.32
N TRP A 187 -11.26 11.52 -0.99
CA TRP A 187 -10.24 10.69 -0.37
C TRP A 187 -10.51 9.20 -0.51
N GLY A 188 -9.51 8.50 -1.01
CA GLY A 188 -9.58 7.08 -1.34
C GLY A 188 -10.07 6.80 -2.75
N GLN A 189 -10.50 7.81 -3.55
CA GLN A 189 -10.96 7.58 -4.92
C GLN A 189 -9.81 7.26 -5.86
N LEU A 190 -10.12 6.49 -6.90
CA LEU A 190 -9.27 6.30 -8.07
C LEU A 190 -9.38 7.57 -8.94
N VAL A 191 -8.29 8.30 -9.07
CA VAL A 191 -8.25 9.58 -9.77
C VAL A 191 -7.13 9.67 -10.77
N THR A 192 -7.28 10.57 -11.75
CA THR A 192 -6.20 11.07 -12.59
C THR A 192 -5.98 12.55 -12.27
N ILE A 193 -4.75 12.89 -11.91
CA ILE A 193 -4.30 14.28 -11.70
C ILE A 193 -3.46 14.67 -12.90
N ALA A 194 -3.83 15.76 -13.57
CA ALA A 194 -3.11 16.33 -14.70
C ALA A 194 -2.24 17.52 -14.27
N ASP A 195 -1.40 17.99 -15.18
CA ASP A 195 -0.55 19.17 -15.01
C ASP A 195 0.42 19.08 -13.82
N LEU A 196 0.81 17.86 -13.46
CA LEU A 196 1.83 17.63 -12.46
C LEU A 196 3.22 17.96 -13.02
N GLN A 197 3.99 18.75 -12.30
CA GLN A 197 5.40 19.00 -12.59
C GLN A 197 6.27 18.49 -11.47
N TYR A 198 7.35 17.79 -11.82
CA TYR A 198 8.29 17.26 -10.84
C TYR A 198 8.94 18.36 -10.02
N GLY A 199 9.00 18.17 -8.72
CA GLY A 199 9.52 19.15 -7.79
C GLY A 199 8.45 19.73 -6.87
N ALA A 200 8.87 20.61 -5.98
CA ALA A 200 7.98 21.31 -5.05
C ALA A 200 8.24 22.81 -5.09
N LYS A 201 7.20 23.61 -4.86
CA LYS A 201 7.29 25.08 -4.85
C LYS A 201 7.17 25.66 -3.45
N GLY A 202 7.71 26.85 -3.27
CA GLY A 202 7.61 27.64 -2.03
C GLY A 202 8.35 27.01 -0.85
N SER A 203 7.85 27.21 0.37
CA SER A 203 8.45 26.67 1.59
C SER A 203 8.48 25.14 1.63
N TYR A 204 7.55 24.49 0.95
CA TYR A 204 7.51 23.04 0.84
C TYR A 204 8.73 22.48 0.08
N ALA A 205 9.23 23.21 -0.92
CA ALA A 205 10.41 22.84 -1.67
C ALA A 205 11.67 22.76 -0.81
N SER A 206 11.85 23.71 0.11
CA SER A 206 13.03 23.75 0.98
C SER A 206 13.05 22.58 1.97
N ASP A 207 11.89 22.13 2.41
CA ASP A 207 11.78 21.22 3.55
C ASP A 207 11.54 19.76 3.15
N HIS A 208 10.95 19.48 1.99
CA HIS A 208 10.45 18.14 1.63
C HIS A 208 11.03 17.60 0.33
N PHE A 209 11.16 18.43 -0.71
CA PHE A 209 11.58 17.96 -2.04
C PHE A 209 12.96 17.28 -2.06
N LYS A 210 13.84 17.71 -1.17
CA LYS A 210 15.21 17.21 -1.11
C LYS A 210 15.45 16.19 0.01
N ARG A 211 14.37 15.66 0.60
CA ARG A 211 14.46 14.72 1.72
C ARG A 211 13.99 13.32 1.33
N ILE A 212 14.91 12.40 1.30
CA ILE A 212 14.58 10.97 1.37
C ILE A 212 14.72 10.52 2.82
N PHE A 213 13.64 9.92 3.33
CA PHE A 213 13.71 9.25 4.62
C PHE A 213 14.12 7.80 4.38
N ILE A 214 15.33 7.49 4.79
CA ILE A 214 15.78 6.13 4.85
C ILE A 214 15.67 5.70 6.30
N LEU A 215 14.78 4.76 6.59
CA LEU A 215 14.67 4.12 7.90
C LEU A 215 15.74 3.07 8.00
N LEU A 216 16.62 3.12 9.02
CA LEU A 216 17.77 2.33 8.80
C LEU A 216 18.45 1.65 9.90
N TYR A 217 18.08 1.85 11.11
CA TYR A 217 18.75 1.15 12.17
C TYR A 217 17.78 0.68 13.24
N VAL A 218 17.74 -0.62 13.40
CA VAL A 218 17.24 -1.25 14.61
C VAL A 218 18.46 -1.65 15.42
N ASP A 219 18.73 -0.95 16.53
CA ASP A 219 19.70 -1.41 17.49
C ASP A 219 19.20 -2.73 18.09
N PRO A 220 19.84 -3.87 17.80
CA PRO A 220 19.38 -5.17 18.29
C PRO A 220 19.50 -5.31 19.82
N PHE A 221 20.19 -4.36 20.47
CA PHE A 221 20.46 -4.36 21.91
C PHE A 221 19.60 -3.35 22.69
N LYS A 222 18.96 -2.42 22.02
CA LYS A 222 17.98 -1.52 22.66
C LYS A 222 16.60 -2.12 22.54
N ASP A 223 15.94 -2.23 23.68
CA ASP A 223 14.60 -2.73 23.88
C ASP A 223 13.69 -2.62 22.65
N LYS A 224 12.84 -3.62 22.43
CA LYS A 224 11.97 -3.87 21.27
C LYS A 224 11.11 -2.71 20.73
N LYS A 225 11.16 -1.55 21.34
CA LYS A 225 10.77 -0.26 20.77
C LYS A 225 12.02 0.40 20.19
N ALA A 226 12.51 -0.16 19.09
CA ALA A 226 13.58 0.43 18.33
C ALA A 226 13.31 1.92 18.13
N SER A 227 14.14 2.76 18.75
CA SER A 227 14.24 4.14 18.29
C SER A 227 14.80 4.04 16.87
N THR A 228 13.90 4.08 15.89
CA THR A 228 14.27 4.13 14.49
C THR A 228 15.06 5.40 14.28
N ASN A 229 16.37 5.30 14.31
CA ASN A 229 17.19 6.41 13.87
C ASN A 229 16.92 6.61 12.38
N ARG A 230 16.44 7.78 12.06
CA ARG A 230 16.16 8.18 10.69
C ARG A 230 17.41 8.79 10.13
N VAL A 231 17.85 8.31 9.00
CA VAL A 231 18.85 8.97 8.18
C VAL A 231 18.13 9.94 7.26
N PHE A 232 18.59 11.16 7.24
CA PHE A 232 18.04 12.22 6.41
C PHE A 232 19.01 12.51 5.28
N CYS A 233 18.52 12.44 4.07
CA CYS A 233 19.21 12.95 2.90
C CYS A 233 18.63 14.33 2.59
N SER A 234 19.37 15.38 2.92
CA SER A 234 18.98 16.76 2.67
C SER A 234 19.74 17.39 1.50
N SER A 235 20.51 16.59 0.76
CA SER A 235 21.32 17.11 -0.34
C SER A 235 20.52 17.25 -1.63
N GLU A 236 20.97 18.15 -2.47
CA GLU A 236 20.33 18.58 -3.71
C GLU A 236 20.15 17.52 -4.77
N THR A 237 20.90 16.44 -4.67
CA THR A 237 20.84 15.30 -5.59
C THR A 237 21.24 14.02 -4.88
N TYR A 238 20.28 13.21 -4.46
CA TYR A 238 20.61 11.83 -4.07
C TYR A 238 20.72 10.91 -5.25
N GLY A 239 20.41 11.38 -6.47
CA GLY A 239 20.47 10.59 -7.67
C GLY A 239 19.45 9.43 -7.72
N VAL A 240 18.41 9.46 -6.86
CA VAL A 240 17.35 8.47 -6.90
C VAL A 240 16.34 8.89 -7.95
N THR A 241 16.37 8.20 -9.07
CA THR A 241 15.57 8.47 -10.26
C THR A 241 14.47 7.43 -10.47
N THR A 242 14.31 6.50 -9.52
CA THR A 242 13.29 5.47 -9.53
C THR A 242 12.08 5.85 -8.69
N TRP A 243 10.94 5.21 -8.93
CA TRP A 243 9.72 5.48 -8.14
C TRP A 243 9.88 5.14 -6.66
N ALA A 244 10.58 4.07 -6.36
CA ALA A 244 11.00 3.65 -5.03
C ALA A 244 12.28 2.83 -5.15
N MET A 245 12.63 2.10 -4.11
CA MET A 245 13.82 1.25 -4.15
C MET A 245 13.49 -0.12 -3.57
N SER A 246 13.66 -1.19 -4.37
CA SER A 246 13.80 -2.53 -3.80
C SER A 246 15.07 -2.58 -2.92
N LYS A 247 15.21 -3.64 -2.12
CA LYS A 247 16.44 -3.83 -1.34
C LYS A 247 17.70 -3.77 -2.22
N ASN A 248 17.66 -4.39 -3.40
CA ASN A 248 18.82 -4.45 -4.29
C ASN A 248 19.13 -3.08 -4.90
N LYS A 249 18.10 -2.37 -5.37
CA LYS A 249 18.26 -1.01 -5.91
C LYS A 249 18.75 -0.04 -4.85
N PHE A 250 18.27 -0.17 -3.63
CA PHE A 250 18.76 0.62 -2.50
C PHE A 250 20.26 0.40 -2.24
N LEU A 251 20.73 -0.86 -2.24
CA LEU A 251 22.13 -1.17 -2.09
C LEU A 251 22.97 -0.64 -3.28
N GLU A 252 22.44 -0.71 -4.51
CA GLU A 252 23.07 -0.13 -5.69
C GLU A 252 23.30 1.37 -5.53
N TYR A 253 22.28 2.13 -5.12
CA TYR A 253 22.39 3.56 -4.85
C TYR A 253 23.34 3.87 -3.70
N LEU A 254 23.34 3.04 -2.65
CA LEU A 254 24.25 3.17 -1.52
C LEU A 254 25.70 2.99 -1.98
N ASP A 255 25.96 2.02 -2.85
CA ASP A 255 27.29 1.75 -3.42
C ASP A 255 27.73 2.83 -4.39
N ALA A 256 26.81 3.41 -5.12
CA ALA A 256 27.06 4.54 -6.01
C ALA A 256 27.32 5.86 -5.27
N GLY A 257 27.20 5.88 -3.93
CA GLY A 257 27.44 7.07 -3.12
C GLY A 257 26.30 8.08 -3.10
N CYS A 258 25.11 7.71 -3.62
CA CYS A 258 23.95 8.62 -3.62
C CYS A 258 23.57 9.15 -2.23
N PHE A 259 23.92 8.41 -1.18
CA PHE A 259 23.58 8.75 0.20
C PHE A 259 24.78 9.21 1.04
N ASP A 260 25.96 9.43 0.44
CA ASP A 260 27.16 9.77 1.20
C ASP A 260 27.07 11.11 1.96
N LYS A 261 26.18 12.00 1.52
CA LYS A 261 25.90 13.27 2.21
C LYS A 261 24.75 13.18 3.22
N CYS A 262 24.20 11.99 3.40
CA CYS A 262 23.13 11.75 4.36
C CYS A 262 23.71 11.56 5.77
N GLY A 263 22.84 11.48 6.75
CA GLY A 263 23.24 11.24 8.14
C GLY A 263 22.04 11.16 9.06
N THR A 264 22.30 10.82 10.31
CA THR A 264 21.33 11.01 11.40
C THR A 264 21.33 12.49 11.82
N SER A 265 20.57 12.85 12.84
CA SER A 265 20.56 14.24 13.35
C SER A 265 21.93 14.73 13.81
N ASP A 266 22.83 13.83 14.19
CA ASP A 266 24.09 14.10 14.86
C ASP A 266 25.30 13.36 14.28
N LYS A 267 25.08 12.43 13.33
CA LYS A 267 26.15 11.61 12.76
C LYS A 267 26.04 11.54 11.23
N GLY A 268 27.17 11.68 10.54
CA GLY A 268 27.30 11.42 9.12
C GLY A 268 27.37 9.94 8.80
N MET A 269 27.44 9.61 7.52
CA MET A 269 27.44 8.21 7.05
C MET A 269 28.68 7.42 7.46
N ASP A 270 29.82 8.11 7.60
CA ASP A 270 31.11 7.50 7.97
C ASP A 270 31.38 7.48 9.47
N ASP A 271 30.51 8.08 10.27
CA ASP A 271 30.64 8.09 11.72
C ASP A 271 30.26 6.74 12.33
N VAL A 272 30.99 6.33 13.36
CA VAL A 272 30.63 5.12 14.12
C VAL A 272 29.29 5.32 14.78
N PHE A 273 28.33 4.46 14.39
CA PHE A 273 26.97 4.51 14.89
C PHE A 273 26.78 3.66 16.14
N ASP A 274 27.35 2.49 16.14
CA ASP A 274 27.25 1.52 17.24
C ASP A 274 28.65 1.19 17.77
N GLU A 275 28.94 1.64 18.99
CA GLU A 275 30.23 1.42 19.63
C GLU A 275 30.53 -0.07 19.90
N LEU A 276 29.50 -0.88 20.06
CA LEU A 276 29.67 -2.32 20.33
C LEU A 276 30.08 -3.09 19.08
N SER A 277 29.47 -2.80 17.95
CA SER A 277 29.80 -3.43 16.67
C SER A 277 30.94 -2.73 15.94
N GLY A 278 31.22 -1.47 16.28
CA GLY A 278 32.16 -0.61 15.57
C GLY A 278 31.69 -0.20 14.16
N LEU A 279 30.44 -0.52 13.81
CA LEU A 279 29.90 -0.21 12.48
C LEU A 279 29.61 1.28 12.33
N THR A 280 29.94 1.81 11.16
CA THR A 280 29.51 3.14 10.74
C THR A 280 28.02 3.19 10.45
N VAL A 281 27.42 4.39 10.33
CA VAL A 281 26.03 4.56 9.89
C VAL A 281 25.82 3.86 8.56
N LYS A 282 26.71 4.02 7.59
CA LYS A 282 26.61 3.40 6.25
C LYS A 282 26.66 1.87 6.33
N GLU A 283 27.56 1.30 7.14
CA GLU A 283 27.64 -0.16 7.31
C GLU A 283 26.43 -0.73 8.04
N SER A 284 25.91 -0.04 9.06
CA SER A 284 24.69 -0.42 9.76
C SER A 284 23.47 -0.42 8.83
N ILE A 285 23.37 0.60 7.98
CA ILE A 285 22.38 0.69 6.91
C ILE A 285 22.46 -0.52 5.98
N ARG A 286 23.67 -0.83 5.52
CA ARG A 286 23.91 -1.96 4.62
C ARG A 286 23.49 -3.29 5.27
N ALA A 287 23.87 -3.50 6.52
CA ALA A 287 23.57 -4.72 7.24
C ALA A 287 22.06 -4.96 7.43
N ASN A 288 21.30 -3.86 7.56
CA ASN A 288 19.85 -3.89 7.77
C ASN A 288 19.06 -3.46 6.54
N ALA A 289 19.66 -3.47 5.35
CA ALA A 289 19.02 -2.99 4.13
C ALA A 289 17.73 -3.76 3.83
N SER A 290 16.70 -3.02 3.55
CA SER A 290 15.39 -3.51 3.11
C SER A 290 14.88 -2.65 1.95
N ALA A 291 13.73 -3.01 1.41
CA ALA A 291 13.04 -2.17 0.45
C ALA A 291 12.64 -0.83 1.09
N VAL A 292 12.81 0.26 0.35
CA VAL A 292 12.56 1.63 0.83
C VAL A 292 11.39 2.24 0.07
N THR A 293 10.34 2.55 0.81
CA THR A 293 9.22 3.33 0.29
C THR A 293 9.66 4.77 0.06
N THR A 294 9.43 5.30 -1.14
CA THR A 294 9.85 6.64 -1.51
C THR A 294 8.66 7.52 -1.85
N SER A 295 8.74 8.78 -1.51
CA SER A 295 7.81 9.81 -1.97
C SER A 295 8.52 10.68 -3.00
N GLN A 296 8.03 10.65 -4.23
CA GLN A 296 8.43 11.59 -5.27
C GLN A 296 7.49 12.79 -5.22
N TYR A 297 8.06 13.98 -5.24
CA TYR A 297 7.29 15.21 -5.04
C TYR A 297 7.01 15.89 -6.36
N PHE A 298 5.77 16.27 -6.52
CA PHE A 298 5.25 17.03 -7.65
C PHE A 298 4.50 18.25 -7.12
N HIS A 299 4.26 19.20 -7.98
CA HIS A 299 3.36 20.31 -7.70
C HIS A 299 2.41 20.55 -8.86
N LEU A 300 1.27 21.12 -8.54
CA LEU A 300 0.27 21.59 -9.48
C LEU A 300 0.50 23.07 -9.86
N PRO A 301 -0.12 23.60 -10.90
CA PRO A 301 0.17 24.93 -11.42
C PRO A 301 0.09 26.07 -10.41
N LYS A 302 -0.81 26.02 -9.44
CA LYS A 302 -0.94 27.02 -8.37
C LYS A 302 -0.05 26.71 -7.16
N GLY A 303 0.72 25.63 -7.22
CA GLY A 303 1.73 25.27 -6.23
C GLY A 303 1.30 24.25 -5.19
N LEU A 304 0.12 23.64 -5.31
CA LEU A 304 -0.28 22.56 -4.41
C LEU A 304 0.68 21.39 -4.56
N PRO A 305 1.36 20.96 -3.48
CA PRO A 305 2.24 19.81 -3.52
C PRO A 305 1.43 18.51 -3.57
N VAL A 306 1.91 17.57 -4.38
CA VAL A 306 1.39 16.20 -4.46
C VAL A 306 2.55 15.23 -4.28
N GLN A 307 2.42 14.31 -3.34
CA GLN A 307 3.39 13.26 -3.12
C GLN A 307 2.94 11.99 -3.87
N ILE A 308 3.70 11.57 -4.85
CA ILE A 308 3.54 10.24 -5.43
C ILE A 308 4.33 9.27 -4.55
N ARG A 309 3.61 8.51 -3.73
CA ARG A 309 4.22 7.57 -2.78
C ARG A 309 4.20 6.16 -3.33
N THR A 310 5.39 5.58 -3.46
CA THR A 310 5.57 4.23 -3.99
C THR A 310 6.26 3.35 -2.95
N SER A 311 5.69 2.17 -2.74
CA SER A 311 6.27 1.14 -1.88
C SER A 311 7.53 0.57 -2.50
N GLY A 312 8.58 0.37 -1.71
CA GLY A 312 9.77 -0.35 -2.16
C GLY A 312 9.53 -1.83 -2.48
N PHE A 313 8.35 -2.36 -2.14
CA PHE A 313 7.91 -3.71 -2.50
C PHE A 313 7.04 -3.73 -3.76
N ALA A 314 6.72 -2.57 -4.34
CA ALA A 314 5.99 -2.51 -5.59
C ALA A 314 6.82 -3.14 -6.72
N LYS A 315 6.16 -3.85 -7.64
CA LYS A 315 6.83 -4.48 -8.79
C LYS A 315 7.56 -3.48 -9.68
N PHE A 316 7.13 -2.22 -9.64
CA PHE A 316 7.71 -1.10 -10.40
C PHE A 316 8.58 -0.17 -9.53
N ALA A 317 8.92 -0.57 -8.30
CA ALA A 317 9.73 0.25 -7.41
C ALA A 317 11.03 0.75 -8.07
N ASP A 318 11.72 -0.15 -8.76
CA ASP A 318 13.00 0.11 -9.41
C ASP A 318 12.88 0.69 -10.83
N THR A 319 11.65 0.96 -11.28
CA THR A 319 11.43 1.58 -12.59
C THR A 319 11.89 3.02 -12.55
N GLU A 320 12.72 3.39 -13.52
CA GLU A 320 13.18 4.77 -13.70
C GLU A 320 12.00 5.68 -14.05
N ILE A 321 11.96 6.84 -13.42
CA ILE A 321 11.05 7.92 -13.82
C ILE A 321 11.54 8.46 -15.16
N ASP A 322 10.61 8.72 -16.07
CA ASP A 322 10.96 9.26 -17.38
C ASP A 322 11.85 10.50 -17.22
N PRO A 323 13.05 10.54 -17.85
CA PRO A 323 13.95 11.69 -17.78
C PRO A 323 13.30 13.00 -18.22
N ALA A 324 12.31 12.95 -19.11
CA ALA A 324 11.56 14.15 -19.51
C ALA A 324 10.73 14.71 -18.35
N ILE A 325 10.17 13.84 -17.50
CA ILE A 325 9.42 14.24 -16.30
C ILE A 325 10.36 14.80 -15.23
N LEU A 326 11.50 14.13 -15.01
CA LEU A 326 12.47 14.58 -14.02
C LEU A 326 13.05 15.96 -14.37
N GLY A 327 13.36 16.20 -15.64
CA GLY A 327 14.04 17.41 -16.07
C GLY A 327 15.33 17.65 -15.31
N ASN A 328 15.67 18.92 -15.12
CA ASN A 328 16.67 19.32 -14.15
C ASN A 328 15.97 19.63 -12.80
N PRO A 329 16.20 18.83 -11.76
CA PRO A 329 15.54 19.01 -10.46
C PRO A 329 15.77 20.40 -9.84
N ASP A 330 16.91 21.02 -10.09
CA ASP A 330 17.22 22.35 -9.56
C ASP A 330 16.49 23.46 -10.34
N ALA A 331 16.30 23.29 -11.65
CA ALA A 331 15.54 24.21 -12.50
C ALA A 331 14.03 23.96 -12.43
N GLN A 332 13.61 22.78 -12.00
CA GLN A 332 12.20 22.33 -12.03
C GLN A 332 11.56 22.53 -13.41
N ASP A 333 12.29 22.12 -14.46
CA ASP A 333 11.93 22.28 -15.87
C ASP A 333 11.42 20.98 -16.51
N GLY A 334 11.12 19.98 -15.70
CA GLY A 334 10.57 18.72 -16.17
C GLY A 334 9.23 18.91 -16.89
N ALA A 335 8.96 18.04 -17.85
CA ALA A 335 7.70 18.04 -18.59
C ALA A 335 6.51 17.84 -17.68
N LEU A 336 5.39 18.46 -18.03
CA LEU A 336 4.13 18.19 -17.35
C LEU A 336 3.71 16.74 -17.60
N CYS A 337 3.13 16.14 -16.59
CA CYS A 337 2.65 14.76 -16.65
C CYS A 337 1.26 14.60 -16.02
N THR A 338 0.63 13.48 -16.37
CA THR A 338 -0.57 12.99 -15.69
C THR A 338 -0.19 11.82 -14.81
N ALA A 339 -0.85 11.68 -13.66
CA ALA A 339 -0.68 10.51 -12.81
C ALA A 339 -2.04 9.95 -12.39
N THR A 340 -2.17 8.61 -12.43
CA THR A 340 -3.39 7.89 -12.02
C THR A 340 -3.11 7.03 -10.81
N GLY A 341 -3.97 7.09 -9.81
CA GLY A 341 -3.81 6.33 -8.58
C GLY A 341 -4.94 6.56 -7.58
N ILE A 342 -4.79 5.95 -6.41
CA ILE A 342 -5.67 6.23 -5.27
C ILE A 342 -5.17 7.49 -4.58
N VAL A 343 -6.04 8.51 -4.53
CA VAL A 343 -5.71 9.76 -3.84
C VAL A 343 -5.95 9.61 -2.35
N THR A 344 -4.96 9.98 -1.56
CA THR A 344 -5.01 9.89 -0.10
C THR A 344 -4.55 11.21 0.52
N VAL A 345 -4.76 11.36 1.81
CA VAL A 345 -4.18 12.44 2.61
C VAL A 345 -3.30 11.84 3.69
N TYR A 346 -2.16 12.48 3.93
CA TYR A 346 -1.25 12.09 5.00
C TYR A 346 -0.74 13.34 5.70
N ASN A 347 -1.11 13.52 6.96
CA ASN A 347 -0.74 14.70 7.75
C ASN A 347 -1.01 16.02 7.01
N GLY A 348 -2.15 16.13 6.35
CA GLY A 348 -2.55 17.35 5.63
C GLY A 348 -1.89 17.54 4.26
N ALA A 349 -1.14 16.57 3.76
CA ALA A 349 -0.55 16.60 2.43
C ALA A 349 -1.26 15.62 1.49
N VAL A 350 -1.49 16.04 0.24
CA VAL A 350 -2.04 15.16 -0.81
C VAL A 350 -1.01 14.11 -1.17
N GLN A 351 -1.43 12.86 -1.11
CA GLN A 351 -0.65 11.73 -1.62
C GLN A 351 -1.40 11.00 -2.73
N LEU A 352 -0.66 10.45 -3.68
CA LEU A 352 -1.19 9.57 -4.71
C LEU A 352 -0.43 8.24 -4.66
N ALA A 353 -1.16 7.16 -4.42
CA ALA A 353 -0.65 5.81 -4.55
C ALA A 353 -0.90 5.32 -5.97
N LEU A 354 0.15 5.19 -6.78
CA LEU A 354 0.05 4.73 -8.16
C LEU A 354 -0.54 3.33 -8.24
N VAL A 355 -1.34 3.08 -9.27
CA VAL A 355 -1.88 1.73 -9.55
C VAL A 355 -0.77 0.81 -10.04
N ASP A 356 0.08 1.30 -10.95
CA ASP A 356 1.21 0.57 -11.54
C ASP A 356 2.29 1.53 -12.07
N GLY A 357 3.32 0.98 -12.72
CA GLY A 357 4.43 1.76 -13.30
C GLY A 357 4.05 2.58 -14.53
N ASP A 358 2.96 2.24 -15.21
CA ASP A 358 2.46 2.95 -16.40
C ASP A 358 1.46 4.05 -16.07
N SER A 359 1.21 4.26 -14.78
CA SER A 359 0.21 5.22 -14.27
C SER A 359 0.62 6.68 -14.40
N VAL A 360 1.89 6.95 -14.73
CA VAL A 360 2.39 8.32 -14.97
C VAL A 360 2.80 8.47 -16.42
N LYS A 361 2.32 9.53 -17.08
CA LYS A 361 2.57 9.78 -18.51
C LYS A 361 2.88 11.24 -18.77
N VAL A 362 3.88 11.50 -19.60
CA VAL A 362 4.15 12.84 -20.16
C VAL A 362 2.93 13.32 -20.92
N GLN A 363 2.57 14.59 -20.77
CA GLN A 363 1.48 15.26 -21.51
C GLN A 363 1.92 15.73 -22.89
#